data_78c4b4e014099e3fb1844257cba0cd57
#
_entry.id   78c4b4e014099e3fb1844257cba0cd57
#
_cell.length_a   1.000
_cell.length_b   1.000
_cell.length_c   1.000
_cell.angle_alpha   90.00
_cell.angle_beta   90.00
_cell.angle_gamma   90.00
#
_symmetry.space_group_name_H-M   'P 1'
#
loop_
_entity.id
_entity.type
_entity.pdbx_description
1 polymer ?
#
loop_
_entity_poly.entity_id
_entity_poly.type
_entity_poly.pdbx_seq_one_letter_code
_entity_poly.pdbx_strand_id
1 'polypeptide(L)'
;MSPAAATALPRPTMMNCVDPATGERLGEVPVMDRAGVVAAVSRGRAAQAAWAATSFAERRAVLKDILARVVAEQHWISRLAVRDSGKTMVDAAMGEIFPVCEKLRYTIAHGERDLRPEARASGLLPHKAARVEYLPLGVIGVISPWNFPFHNFFCPVIPALFAGNAVVIKVSELASLSSLEYLKIFHEVLVARGHAPELVQVVTGDGETGAALVSSGVDKIFFTGSPQNGRKVMANAAETLTPVVLELGGKDAMIVCDDAVLEQAVSTALFGVFNACGQMCVGV
;
A
#
# COMPACT_ATOMS: atom_id res chain seq x y z
N MET A 1 3.56 24.77 -48.72
CA MET A 1 3.00 23.88 -47.67
C MET A 1 3.82 24.09 -46.41
N SER A 2 3.27 24.81 -45.45
CA SER A 2 3.92 25.08 -44.15
C SER A 2 3.87 23.80 -43.29
N PRO A 3 4.98 23.39 -42.59
CA PRO A 3 4.92 22.24 -41.71
C PRO A 3 4.04 22.56 -40.53
N ALA A 4 3.04 21.67 -40.28
CA ALA A 4 2.19 21.74 -39.11
C ALA A 4 3.08 21.74 -37.86
N ALA A 5 2.95 22.77 -37.03
CA ALA A 5 3.60 22.85 -35.74
C ALA A 5 3.12 21.67 -34.89
N ALA A 6 4.02 20.78 -34.55
CA ALA A 6 3.77 19.73 -33.57
C ALA A 6 3.41 20.41 -32.25
N THR A 7 2.16 20.31 -31.85
CA THR A 7 1.68 20.81 -30.57
C THR A 7 2.43 20.04 -29.48
N ALA A 8 3.38 20.70 -28.81
CA ALA A 8 4.10 20.12 -27.69
C ALA A 8 3.07 19.74 -26.61
N LEU A 9 3.08 18.49 -26.16
CA LEU A 9 2.25 18.05 -25.06
C LEU A 9 2.49 18.95 -23.84
N PRO A 10 1.46 19.36 -23.11
CA PRO A 10 1.60 20.18 -21.93
C PRO A 10 2.55 19.48 -20.94
N ARG A 11 3.49 20.24 -20.38
CA ARG A 11 4.39 19.70 -19.36
C ARG A 11 3.54 19.28 -18.14
N PRO A 12 3.82 18.10 -17.53
CA PRO A 12 3.09 17.68 -16.35
C PRO A 12 3.30 18.70 -15.22
N THR A 13 2.25 18.94 -14.45
CA THR A 13 2.38 19.68 -13.18
C THR A 13 3.29 18.90 -12.26
N MET A 14 4.29 19.58 -11.66
CA MET A 14 5.25 18.95 -10.75
C MET A 14 4.91 19.31 -9.31
N MET A 15 5.15 18.39 -8.40
CA MET A 15 4.95 18.53 -6.96
C MET A 15 6.29 18.40 -6.24
N ASN A 16 6.61 19.39 -5.40
CA ASN A 16 7.84 19.37 -4.60
C ASN A 16 7.75 18.35 -3.46
N CYS A 17 8.83 17.61 -3.26
CA CYS A 17 9.04 16.75 -2.10
C CYS A 17 10.04 17.44 -1.17
N VAL A 18 9.71 17.50 0.12
CA VAL A 18 10.46 18.25 1.13
C VAL A 18 10.72 17.33 2.33
N ASP A 19 11.92 17.44 2.91
CA ASP A 19 12.23 16.87 4.22
C ASP A 19 11.47 17.66 5.31
N PRO A 20 10.55 17.06 6.07
CA PRO A 20 9.73 17.78 7.04
C PRO A 20 10.53 18.28 8.25
N ALA A 21 11.69 17.71 8.55
CA ALA A 21 12.51 18.10 9.69
C ALA A 21 13.39 19.33 9.39
N THR A 22 13.86 19.47 8.16
CA THR A 22 14.81 20.52 7.75
C THR A 22 14.20 21.58 6.85
N GLY A 23 13.08 21.26 6.16
CA GLY A 23 12.52 22.09 5.10
C GLY A 23 13.29 22.00 3.78
N GLU A 24 14.30 21.14 3.68
CA GLU A 24 15.11 20.97 2.46
C GLU A 24 14.29 20.37 1.34
N ARG A 25 14.44 20.92 0.12
CA ARG A 25 13.84 20.36 -1.09
C ARG A 25 14.60 19.11 -1.52
N LEU A 26 13.95 17.95 -1.48
CA LEU A 26 14.51 16.65 -1.85
C LEU A 26 14.43 16.38 -3.36
N GLY A 27 13.48 16.99 -4.04
CA GLY A 27 13.21 16.78 -5.45
C GLY A 27 11.78 17.12 -5.82
N GLU A 28 11.36 16.66 -6.99
CA GLU A 28 9.98 16.82 -7.46
C GLU A 28 9.49 15.56 -8.16
N VAL A 29 8.18 15.34 -8.12
CA VAL A 29 7.49 14.24 -8.80
C VAL A 29 6.35 14.79 -9.67
N PRO A 30 5.99 14.13 -10.78
CA PRO A 30 4.85 14.57 -11.58
C PRO A 30 3.52 14.35 -10.81
N VAL A 31 2.60 15.29 -10.94
CA VAL A 31 1.20 15.08 -10.53
C VAL A 31 0.49 14.34 -11.65
N MET A 32 0.01 13.14 -11.36
CA MET A 32 -0.68 12.32 -12.35
C MET A 32 -2.15 12.72 -12.43
N ASP A 33 -2.58 13.09 -13.62
CA ASP A 33 -3.97 13.43 -13.92
C ASP A 33 -4.86 12.18 -14.02
N ARG A 34 -6.16 12.39 -14.17
CA ARG A 34 -7.15 11.30 -14.30
C ARG A 34 -6.80 10.34 -15.45
N ALA A 35 -6.36 10.85 -16.59
CA ALA A 35 -6.06 10.02 -17.75
C ALA A 35 -4.85 9.12 -17.47
N GLY A 36 -3.82 9.64 -16.83
CA GLY A 36 -2.65 8.89 -16.39
C GLY A 36 -3.00 7.78 -15.38
N VAL A 37 -3.88 8.08 -14.42
CA VAL A 37 -4.37 7.10 -13.44
C VAL A 37 -5.14 5.97 -14.13
N VAL A 38 -6.08 6.29 -15.03
CA VAL A 38 -6.84 5.29 -15.80
C VAL A 38 -5.90 4.44 -16.66
N ALA A 39 -4.90 5.04 -17.28
CA ALA A 39 -3.91 4.31 -18.05
C ALA A 39 -3.08 3.35 -17.16
N ALA A 40 -2.72 3.75 -15.93
CA ALA A 40 -2.03 2.89 -14.98
C ALA A 40 -2.90 1.67 -14.60
N VAL A 41 -4.18 1.90 -14.28
CA VAL A 41 -5.13 0.81 -13.98
C VAL A 41 -5.28 -0.14 -15.17
N SER A 42 -5.37 0.38 -16.39
CA SER A 42 -5.47 -0.43 -17.62
C SER A 42 -4.23 -1.31 -17.83
N ARG A 43 -3.02 -0.76 -17.64
CA ARG A 43 -1.76 -1.54 -17.70
C ARG A 43 -1.72 -2.62 -16.63
N GLY A 44 -2.10 -2.28 -15.39
CA GLY A 44 -2.19 -3.27 -14.30
C GLY A 44 -3.16 -4.40 -14.64
N ARG A 45 -4.30 -4.09 -15.20
CA ARG A 45 -5.30 -5.10 -15.62
C ARG A 45 -4.78 -6.02 -16.73
N ALA A 46 -4.06 -5.47 -17.68
CA ALA A 46 -3.44 -6.27 -18.74
C ALA A 46 -2.37 -7.24 -18.18
N ALA A 47 -1.54 -6.78 -17.25
CA ALA A 47 -0.53 -7.61 -16.59
C ALA A 47 -1.14 -8.66 -15.65
N GLN A 48 -2.25 -8.33 -14.98
CA GLN A 48 -2.90 -9.17 -13.98
C GLN A 48 -3.38 -10.51 -14.54
N ALA A 49 -3.85 -10.57 -15.77
CA ALA A 49 -4.40 -11.81 -16.36
C ALA A 49 -3.38 -12.96 -16.37
N ALA A 50 -2.14 -12.68 -16.79
CA ALA A 50 -1.05 -13.66 -16.75
C ALA A 50 -0.64 -14.01 -15.32
N TRP A 51 -0.60 -13.02 -14.42
CA TRP A 51 -0.27 -13.20 -13.01
C TRP A 51 -1.30 -14.05 -12.26
N ALA A 52 -2.59 -13.85 -12.51
CA ALA A 52 -3.67 -14.64 -11.94
C ALA A 52 -3.59 -16.13 -12.28
N ALA A 53 -3.00 -16.46 -13.42
CA ALA A 53 -2.80 -17.84 -13.86
C ALA A 53 -1.57 -18.53 -13.23
N THR A 54 -0.70 -17.80 -12.52
CA THR A 54 0.48 -18.36 -11.85
C THR A 54 0.10 -19.22 -10.65
N SER A 55 0.97 -20.17 -10.30
CA SER A 55 0.80 -21.02 -9.11
C SER A 55 1.10 -20.24 -7.82
N PHE A 56 0.55 -20.72 -6.69
CA PHE A 56 0.96 -20.20 -5.37
C PHE A 56 2.46 -20.41 -5.09
N ALA A 57 3.06 -21.47 -5.64
CA ALA A 57 4.50 -21.71 -5.50
C ALA A 57 5.31 -20.59 -6.15
N GLU A 58 4.92 -20.12 -7.32
CA GLU A 58 5.56 -19.03 -8.05
C GLU A 58 5.37 -17.69 -7.35
N ARG A 59 4.17 -17.36 -6.93
CA ARG A 59 3.89 -16.14 -6.13
C ARG A 59 4.66 -16.13 -4.82
N ARG A 60 4.77 -17.29 -4.16
CA ARG A 60 5.60 -17.48 -2.96
C ARG A 60 7.07 -17.21 -3.24
N ALA A 61 7.58 -17.64 -4.40
CA ALA A 61 8.96 -17.41 -4.78
C ALA A 61 9.25 -15.92 -4.98
N VAL A 62 8.34 -15.17 -5.65
CA VAL A 62 8.44 -13.70 -5.76
C VAL A 62 8.48 -13.04 -4.38
N LEU A 63 7.57 -13.41 -3.46
CA LEU A 63 7.56 -12.83 -2.11
C LEU A 63 8.81 -13.16 -1.29
N LYS A 64 9.43 -14.35 -1.49
CA LYS A 64 10.71 -14.69 -0.85
C LYS A 64 11.84 -13.80 -1.32
N ASP A 65 11.91 -13.48 -2.62
CA ASP A 65 12.93 -12.58 -3.15
C ASP A 65 12.71 -11.13 -2.68
N ILE A 66 11.46 -10.69 -2.61
CA ILE A 66 11.11 -9.39 -2.02
C ILE A 66 11.57 -9.34 -0.56
N LEU A 67 11.30 -10.38 0.23
CA LEU A 67 11.75 -10.44 1.63
C LEU A 67 13.27 -10.37 1.74
N ALA A 68 13.99 -11.12 0.90
CA ALA A 68 15.45 -11.11 0.88
C ALA A 68 16.00 -9.71 0.55
N ARG A 69 15.39 -9.00 -0.41
CA ARG A 69 15.76 -7.61 -0.76
C ARG A 69 15.47 -6.64 0.39
N VAL A 70 14.31 -6.72 1.00
CA VAL A 70 13.95 -5.87 2.15
C VAL A 70 14.94 -6.02 3.28
N VAL A 71 15.32 -7.27 3.62
CA VAL A 71 16.32 -7.55 4.67
C VAL A 71 17.71 -7.03 4.28
N ALA A 72 18.14 -7.24 3.03
CA ALA A 72 19.43 -6.78 2.55
C ALA A 72 19.55 -5.26 2.53
N GLU A 73 18.47 -4.56 2.20
CA GLU A 73 18.44 -3.10 2.01
C GLU A 73 17.83 -2.34 3.19
N GLN A 74 17.58 -3.00 4.32
CA GLN A 74 16.86 -2.44 5.48
C GLN A 74 17.40 -1.07 5.95
N HIS A 75 18.70 -0.86 5.94
CA HIS A 75 19.31 0.42 6.34
C HIS A 75 18.99 1.56 5.37
N TRP A 76 19.00 1.27 4.08
CA TRP A 76 18.64 2.25 3.06
C TRP A 76 17.15 2.58 3.11
N ILE A 77 16.29 1.57 3.21
CA ILE A 77 14.83 1.72 3.36
C ILE A 77 14.51 2.55 4.60
N SER A 78 15.11 2.22 5.75
CA SER A 78 14.91 2.96 7.01
C SER A 78 15.32 4.42 6.89
N ARG A 79 16.45 4.73 6.23
CA ARG A 79 16.89 6.12 6.02
C ARG A 79 15.92 6.93 5.17
N LEU A 80 15.31 6.33 4.14
CA LEU A 80 14.27 6.98 3.36
C LEU A 80 13.04 7.29 4.22
N ALA A 81 12.59 6.33 5.03
CA ALA A 81 11.45 6.52 5.92
C ALA A 81 11.72 7.60 7.00
N VAL A 82 12.92 7.61 7.58
CA VAL A 82 13.37 8.65 8.54
C VAL A 82 13.34 10.02 7.90
N ARG A 83 13.91 10.17 6.71
CA ARG A 83 13.94 11.43 5.97
C ARG A 83 12.54 11.99 5.70
N ASP A 84 11.61 11.13 5.27
CA ASP A 84 10.26 11.56 4.86
C ASP A 84 9.30 11.79 6.04
N SER A 85 9.63 11.28 7.25
CA SER A 85 8.73 11.36 8.41
C SER A 85 9.34 11.98 9.66
N GLY A 86 10.66 12.18 9.69
CA GLY A 86 11.36 12.74 10.87
C GLY A 86 11.49 11.76 12.05
N LYS A 87 11.04 10.49 11.91
CA LYS A 87 11.14 9.48 12.97
C LYS A 87 12.60 9.01 13.19
N THR A 88 12.86 8.31 14.29
CA THR A 88 14.18 7.74 14.55
C THR A 88 14.47 6.49 13.70
N MET A 89 15.75 6.12 13.57
CA MET A 89 16.13 4.87 12.88
C MET A 89 15.57 3.63 13.57
N VAL A 90 15.42 3.65 14.89
CA VAL A 90 14.83 2.56 15.67
C VAL A 90 13.35 2.44 15.35
N ASP A 91 12.62 3.57 15.34
CA ASP A 91 11.21 3.59 14.97
C ASP A 91 10.99 3.10 13.53
N ALA A 92 11.87 3.48 12.60
CA ALA A 92 11.82 2.99 11.23
C ALA A 92 12.08 1.48 11.15
N ALA A 93 13.06 0.95 11.87
CA ALA A 93 13.32 -0.49 11.89
C ALA A 93 12.13 -1.27 12.47
N MET A 94 11.55 -0.80 13.57
CA MET A 94 10.47 -1.49 14.30
C MET A 94 9.09 -1.26 13.67
N GLY A 95 8.82 -0.09 13.10
CA GLY A 95 7.50 0.26 12.55
C GLY A 95 7.37 0.08 11.04
N GLU A 96 8.48 0.03 10.30
CA GLU A 96 8.48 -0.12 8.85
C GLU A 96 9.00 -1.51 8.43
N ILE A 97 10.24 -1.85 8.79
CA ILE A 97 10.91 -3.06 8.31
C ILE A 97 10.32 -4.31 8.96
N PHE A 98 10.27 -4.34 10.29
CA PHE A 98 9.84 -5.52 11.02
C PHE A 98 8.41 -5.97 10.66
N PRO A 99 7.38 -5.10 10.64
CA PRO A 99 6.03 -5.51 10.29
C PRO A 99 5.89 -5.98 8.83
N VAL A 100 6.65 -5.36 7.91
CA VAL A 100 6.66 -5.78 6.49
C VAL A 100 7.29 -7.16 6.35
N CYS A 101 8.41 -7.43 7.03
CA CYS A 101 9.04 -8.75 7.05
C CYS A 101 8.09 -9.81 7.62
N GLU A 102 7.39 -9.50 8.72
CA GLU A 102 6.42 -10.42 9.32
C GLU A 102 5.21 -10.65 8.40
N LYS A 103 4.71 -9.61 7.73
CA LYS A 103 3.64 -9.74 6.72
C LYS A 103 4.06 -10.63 5.56
N LEU A 104 5.29 -10.46 5.05
CA LEU A 104 5.87 -11.32 4.01
C LEU A 104 5.98 -12.76 4.50
N ARG A 105 6.59 -12.99 5.68
CA ARG A 105 6.76 -14.32 6.27
C ARG A 105 5.42 -15.03 6.47
N TYR A 106 4.45 -14.34 7.05
CA TYR A 106 3.10 -14.89 7.24
C TYR A 106 2.46 -15.28 5.92
N THR A 107 2.47 -14.38 4.92
CA THR A 107 1.85 -14.63 3.61
C THR A 107 2.54 -15.78 2.88
N ILE A 108 3.88 -15.87 2.93
CA ILE A 108 4.67 -16.97 2.37
C ILE A 108 4.29 -18.31 3.01
N ALA A 109 4.11 -18.34 4.32
CA ALA A 109 3.87 -19.57 5.07
C ALA A 109 2.39 -20.02 5.01
N HIS A 110 1.46 -19.07 5.03
CA HIS A 110 0.05 -19.35 5.30
C HIS A 110 -0.91 -18.95 4.19
N GLY A 111 -0.52 -18.02 3.28
CA GLY A 111 -1.43 -17.43 2.30
C GLY A 111 -2.14 -18.44 1.40
N GLU A 112 -1.49 -19.53 0.99
CA GLU A 112 -2.16 -20.59 0.22
C GLU A 112 -3.22 -21.31 1.05
N ARG A 113 -2.95 -21.59 2.32
CA ARG A 113 -3.93 -22.18 3.24
C ARG A 113 -5.13 -21.25 3.45
N ASP A 114 -4.88 -19.97 3.60
CA ASP A 114 -5.90 -18.97 3.87
C ASP A 114 -6.81 -18.69 2.65
N LEU A 115 -6.35 -19.07 1.45
CA LEU A 115 -7.10 -18.98 0.18
C LEU A 115 -7.66 -20.33 -0.29
N ARG A 116 -7.64 -21.37 0.54
CA ARG A 116 -8.23 -22.67 0.18
C ARG A 116 -9.74 -22.59 0.08
N PRO A 117 -10.33 -23.31 -0.87
CA PRO A 117 -11.77 -23.47 -0.89
C PRO A 117 -12.32 -24.06 0.42
N GLU A 118 -13.42 -23.53 0.90
CA GLU A 118 -14.06 -23.94 2.14
C GLU A 118 -15.38 -24.64 1.84
N ALA A 119 -15.53 -25.88 2.29
CA ALA A 119 -16.81 -26.59 2.19
C ALA A 119 -17.88 -25.92 3.05
N ARG A 120 -19.10 -25.86 2.55
CA ARG A 120 -20.28 -25.34 3.24
C ARG A 120 -21.41 -26.38 3.20
N ALA A 121 -22.31 -26.28 4.16
CA ALA A 121 -23.52 -27.11 4.14
C ALA A 121 -24.40 -26.74 2.95
N SER A 122 -24.92 -27.75 2.25
CA SER A 122 -25.82 -27.59 1.10
C SER A 122 -27.29 -27.31 1.52
N GLY A 123 -27.59 -27.15 2.81
CA GLY A 123 -28.88 -26.88 3.33
C GLY A 123 -29.88 -28.02 3.00
N LEU A 124 -31.02 -27.66 2.42
CA LEU A 124 -32.08 -28.59 2.02
C LEU A 124 -31.80 -29.44 0.79
N LEU A 125 -30.62 -29.26 0.18
CA LEU A 125 -30.22 -29.93 -1.08
C LEU A 125 -29.09 -30.94 -0.83
N PRO A 126 -29.32 -32.10 -0.17
CA PRO A 126 -28.24 -33.01 0.23
C PRO A 126 -27.49 -33.65 -0.93
N HIS A 127 -28.03 -33.58 -2.14
CA HIS A 127 -27.40 -34.05 -3.39
C HIS A 127 -26.50 -33.01 -4.05
N LYS A 128 -26.34 -31.79 -3.44
CA LYS A 128 -25.46 -30.72 -3.90
C LYS A 128 -24.26 -30.61 -2.99
N ALA A 129 -23.12 -30.22 -3.58
CA ALA A 129 -21.95 -29.75 -2.83
C ALA A 129 -21.92 -28.22 -2.89
N ALA A 130 -21.70 -27.58 -1.76
CA ALA A 130 -21.55 -26.14 -1.65
C ALA A 130 -20.14 -25.81 -1.12
N ARG A 131 -19.50 -24.82 -1.71
CA ARG A 131 -18.17 -24.35 -1.28
C ARG A 131 -18.00 -22.87 -1.55
N VAL A 132 -17.16 -22.22 -0.77
CA VAL A 132 -16.65 -20.88 -1.03
C VAL A 132 -15.29 -21.02 -1.72
N GLU A 133 -15.10 -20.33 -2.82
CA GLU A 133 -13.82 -20.25 -3.53
C GLU A 133 -13.32 -18.80 -3.49
N TYR A 134 -12.00 -18.65 -3.38
CA TYR A 134 -11.34 -17.35 -3.39
C TYR A 134 -10.67 -17.12 -4.75
N LEU A 135 -11.12 -16.10 -5.46
CA LEU A 135 -10.59 -15.72 -6.77
C LEU A 135 -9.93 -14.35 -6.72
N PRO A 136 -8.90 -14.09 -7.54
CA PRO A 136 -8.37 -12.74 -7.72
C PRO A 136 -9.48 -11.77 -8.13
N LEU A 137 -9.50 -10.59 -7.52
CA LEU A 137 -10.46 -9.54 -7.87
C LEU A 137 -10.12 -8.83 -9.17
N GLY A 138 -8.82 -8.68 -9.46
CA GLY A 138 -8.32 -7.95 -10.62
C GLY A 138 -7.28 -6.90 -10.25
N VAL A 139 -7.62 -5.62 -10.29
CA VAL A 139 -6.75 -4.51 -9.93
C VAL A 139 -7.19 -3.90 -8.61
N ILE A 140 -6.30 -3.90 -7.64
CA ILE A 140 -6.52 -3.30 -6.32
C ILE A 140 -5.99 -1.86 -6.32
N GLY A 141 -6.84 -0.91 -6.00
CA GLY A 141 -6.43 0.46 -5.71
C GLY A 141 -6.04 0.59 -4.24
N VAL A 142 -4.90 1.19 -3.97
CA VAL A 142 -4.42 1.49 -2.61
C VAL A 142 -4.20 2.99 -2.48
N ILE A 143 -4.64 3.57 -1.37
CA ILE A 143 -4.35 4.97 -1.01
C ILE A 143 -3.68 4.95 0.36
N SER A 144 -2.41 5.34 0.41
CA SER A 144 -1.58 5.24 1.61
C SER A 144 -1.18 6.62 2.16
N PRO A 145 -1.11 6.78 3.50
CA PRO A 145 -0.64 7.98 4.16
C PRO A 145 0.89 8.04 4.21
N TRP A 146 1.40 9.09 4.85
CA TRP A 146 2.81 9.46 4.93
C TRP A 146 3.54 8.96 6.18
N ASN A 147 2.81 8.60 7.24
CA ASN A 147 3.38 8.36 8.57
C ASN A 147 4.20 7.08 8.68
N PHE A 148 3.91 6.06 7.89
CA PHE A 148 4.72 4.85 7.74
C PHE A 148 4.86 4.54 6.24
N PRO A 149 5.69 5.31 5.51
CA PRO A 149 5.70 5.29 4.05
C PRO A 149 6.05 3.93 3.44
N PHE A 150 6.94 3.15 4.05
CA PHE A 150 7.29 1.83 3.57
C PHE A 150 6.25 0.77 3.98
N HIS A 151 5.83 0.76 5.24
CA HIS A 151 4.84 -0.17 5.76
C HIS A 151 3.49 -0.02 5.04
N ASN A 152 2.98 1.20 4.95
CA ASN A 152 1.69 1.48 4.31
C ASN A 152 1.70 1.25 2.79
N PHE A 153 2.89 1.23 2.16
CA PHE A 153 3.06 0.80 0.78
C PHE A 153 3.03 -0.73 0.68
N PHE A 154 3.87 -1.43 1.43
CA PHE A 154 4.10 -2.87 1.26
C PHE A 154 2.96 -3.74 1.79
N CYS A 155 2.42 -3.42 2.96
CA CYS A 155 1.45 -4.27 3.64
C CYS A 155 0.17 -4.56 2.85
N PRO A 156 -0.45 -3.63 2.12
CA PRO A 156 -1.57 -3.95 1.24
C PRO A 156 -1.15 -4.63 -0.07
N VAL A 157 0.05 -4.33 -0.60
CA VAL A 157 0.55 -4.90 -1.87
C VAL A 157 0.88 -6.39 -1.74
N ILE A 158 1.50 -6.80 -0.63
CA ILE A 158 1.93 -8.19 -0.40
C ILE A 158 0.77 -9.19 -0.55
N PRO A 159 -0.34 -9.10 0.22
CA PRO A 159 -1.45 -10.04 0.11
C PRO A 159 -2.19 -9.89 -1.22
N ALA A 160 -2.29 -8.69 -1.79
CA ALA A 160 -2.93 -8.47 -3.08
C ALA A 160 -2.19 -9.22 -4.21
N LEU A 161 -0.87 -9.11 -4.28
CA LEU A 161 -0.05 -9.87 -5.23
C LEU A 161 -0.18 -11.38 -5.00
N PHE A 162 -0.07 -11.83 -3.75
CA PHE A 162 -0.18 -13.25 -3.43
C PHE A 162 -1.53 -13.84 -3.84
N ALA A 163 -2.61 -13.06 -3.70
CA ALA A 163 -3.94 -13.46 -4.16
C ALA A 163 -4.13 -13.39 -5.69
N GLY A 164 -3.11 -12.99 -6.45
CA GLY A 164 -3.15 -12.95 -7.93
C GLY A 164 -3.69 -11.65 -8.52
N ASN A 165 -3.67 -10.55 -7.76
CA ASN A 165 -4.11 -9.24 -8.21
C ASN A 165 -2.94 -8.38 -8.69
N ALA A 166 -3.22 -7.37 -9.51
CA ALA A 166 -2.35 -6.22 -9.71
C ALA A 166 -2.72 -5.10 -8.73
N VAL A 167 -1.79 -4.17 -8.49
CA VAL A 167 -1.98 -3.08 -7.54
C VAL A 167 -1.57 -1.75 -8.16
N VAL A 168 -2.43 -0.75 -8.05
CA VAL A 168 -2.11 0.65 -8.31
C VAL A 168 -2.21 1.41 -6.99
N ILE A 169 -1.09 1.96 -6.52
CA ILE A 169 -1.03 2.66 -5.25
C ILE A 169 -0.84 4.17 -5.44
N LYS A 170 -1.76 4.95 -4.89
CA LYS A 170 -1.60 6.39 -4.71
C LYS A 170 -0.92 6.61 -3.35
N VAL A 171 0.32 7.00 -3.40
CA VAL A 171 1.10 7.33 -2.21
C VAL A 171 0.83 8.77 -1.76
N SER A 172 1.11 9.06 -0.49
CA SER A 172 1.00 10.44 0.00
C SER A 172 1.94 11.37 -0.78
N GLU A 173 1.49 12.58 -1.01
CA GLU A 173 2.29 13.68 -1.58
C GLU A 173 3.55 13.96 -0.76
N LEU A 174 3.49 13.73 0.56
CA LEU A 174 4.60 13.95 1.49
C LEU A 174 5.67 12.84 1.45
N ALA A 175 5.37 11.67 0.87
CA ALA A 175 6.27 10.51 0.82
C ALA A 175 6.43 9.95 -0.61
N SER A 176 6.14 10.77 -1.62
CA SER A 176 6.12 10.30 -3.02
C SER A 176 7.50 9.88 -3.52
N LEU A 177 8.55 10.61 -3.15
CA LEU A 177 9.90 10.37 -3.66
C LEU A 177 10.47 9.02 -3.15
N SER A 178 10.35 8.75 -1.84
CA SER A 178 10.76 7.45 -1.27
C SER A 178 9.92 6.31 -1.79
N SER A 179 8.62 6.53 -2.00
CA SER A 179 7.72 5.51 -2.53
C SER A 179 8.10 5.05 -3.95
N LEU A 180 8.60 5.96 -4.79
CA LEU A 180 9.14 5.61 -6.10
C LEU A 180 10.43 4.76 -6.00
N GLU A 181 11.24 5.01 -4.97
CA GLU A 181 12.40 4.18 -4.68
C GLU A 181 11.98 2.78 -4.18
N TYR A 182 11.00 2.69 -3.29
CA TYR A 182 10.46 1.41 -2.80
C TYR A 182 9.83 0.57 -3.92
N LEU A 183 9.21 1.20 -4.91
CA LEU A 183 8.64 0.52 -6.07
C LEU A 183 9.68 -0.30 -6.83
N LYS A 184 10.94 0.16 -6.88
CA LYS A 184 12.02 -0.55 -7.58
C LYS A 184 12.24 -1.96 -7.05
N ILE A 185 12.04 -2.19 -5.75
CA ILE A 185 12.15 -3.53 -5.14
C ILE A 185 11.17 -4.50 -5.81
N PHE A 186 9.91 -4.08 -6.00
CA PHE A 186 8.93 -4.92 -6.70
C PHE A 186 9.27 -5.12 -8.16
N HIS A 187 9.60 -4.03 -8.87
CA HIS A 187 9.88 -4.08 -10.31
C HIS A 187 11.08 -4.99 -10.63
N GLU A 188 12.18 -4.84 -9.91
CA GLU A 188 13.38 -5.63 -10.13
C GLU A 188 13.15 -7.11 -9.86
N VAL A 189 12.44 -7.46 -8.79
CA VAL A 189 12.11 -8.85 -8.46
C VAL A 189 11.15 -9.44 -9.49
N LEU A 190 10.10 -8.71 -9.86
CA LEU A 190 9.13 -9.18 -10.87
C LEU A 190 9.81 -9.44 -12.21
N VAL A 191 10.60 -8.48 -12.70
CA VAL A 191 11.33 -8.61 -13.96
C VAL A 191 12.34 -9.75 -13.93
N ALA A 192 13.10 -9.90 -12.83
CA ALA A 192 14.07 -10.99 -12.66
C ALA A 192 13.41 -12.38 -12.70
N ARG A 193 12.12 -12.46 -12.36
CA ARG A 193 11.32 -13.69 -12.44
C ARG A 193 10.46 -13.80 -13.71
N GLY A 194 10.63 -12.90 -14.67
CA GLY A 194 9.91 -12.92 -15.95
C GLY A 194 8.46 -12.43 -15.89
N HIS A 195 8.11 -11.66 -14.85
CA HIS A 195 6.79 -11.06 -14.69
C HIS A 195 6.78 -9.57 -15.06
N ALA A 196 5.61 -9.08 -15.42
CA ALA A 196 5.41 -7.68 -15.79
C ALA A 196 5.54 -6.76 -14.55
N PRO A 197 6.38 -5.71 -14.60
CA PRO A 197 6.50 -4.74 -13.51
C PRO A 197 5.19 -3.95 -13.29
N GLU A 198 4.33 -3.84 -14.29
CA GLU A 198 3.02 -3.19 -14.22
C GLU A 198 2.04 -3.85 -13.23
N LEU A 199 2.39 -5.01 -12.67
CA LEU A 199 1.66 -5.63 -11.56
C LEU A 199 1.63 -4.76 -10.30
N VAL A 200 2.64 -3.89 -10.11
CA VAL A 200 2.67 -2.89 -9.04
C VAL A 200 3.03 -1.55 -9.63
N GLN A 201 2.14 -0.57 -9.49
CA GLN A 201 2.35 0.77 -10.02
C GLN A 201 2.07 1.83 -8.97
N VAL A 202 2.83 2.92 -9.00
CA VAL A 202 2.64 4.10 -8.16
C VAL A 202 2.03 5.22 -9.01
N VAL A 203 1.05 5.90 -8.47
CA VAL A 203 0.54 7.17 -8.95
C VAL A 203 0.80 8.25 -7.92
N THR A 204 1.40 9.36 -8.36
CA THR A 204 1.79 10.50 -7.52
C THR A 204 0.84 11.67 -7.76
N GLY A 205 0.54 12.42 -6.71
CA GLY A 205 -0.36 13.55 -6.74
C GLY A 205 -1.07 13.74 -5.40
N ASP A 206 -2.01 14.62 -5.36
CA ASP A 206 -2.78 15.02 -4.18
C ASP A 206 -4.13 14.27 -4.05
N GLY A 207 -5.12 14.90 -3.43
CA GLY A 207 -6.46 14.36 -3.24
C GLY A 207 -7.22 14.12 -4.54
N GLU A 208 -6.97 14.92 -5.59
CA GLU A 208 -7.64 14.76 -6.90
C GLU A 208 -7.15 13.48 -7.59
N THR A 209 -5.84 13.19 -7.54
CA THR A 209 -5.28 11.92 -8.02
C THR A 209 -5.85 10.73 -7.25
N GLY A 210 -6.04 10.88 -5.93
CA GLY A 210 -6.70 9.86 -5.11
C GLY A 210 -8.15 9.61 -5.52
N ALA A 211 -8.93 10.67 -5.74
CA ALA A 211 -10.31 10.59 -6.24
C ALA A 211 -10.37 9.95 -7.64
N ALA A 212 -9.42 10.29 -8.51
CA ALA A 212 -9.29 9.68 -9.83
C ALA A 212 -9.06 8.17 -9.74
N LEU A 213 -8.22 7.71 -8.79
CA LEU A 213 -7.97 6.27 -8.58
C LEU A 213 -9.25 5.54 -8.13
N VAL A 214 -10.01 6.11 -7.19
CA VAL A 214 -11.28 5.50 -6.73
C VAL A 214 -12.26 5.28 -7.87
N SER A 215 -12.34 6.23 -8.80
CA SER A 215 -13.27 6.19 -9.94
C SER A 215 -12.67 5.65 -11.26
N SER A 216 -11.48 5.02 -11.21
CA SER A 216 -10.76 4.54 -12.40
C SER A 216 -11.10 3.12 -12.83
N GLY A 217 -12.05 2.46 -12.17
CA GLY A 217 -12.46 1.09 -12.47
C GLY A 217 -11.57 0.03 -11.81
N VAL A 218 -10.98 0.33 -10.65
CA VAL A 218 -10.35 -0.66 -9.78
C VAL A 218 -11.41 -1.55 -9.12
N ASP A 219 -11.06 -2.78 -8.79
CA ASP A 219 -12.01 -3.78 -8.31
C ASP A 219 -12.19 -3.75 -6.78
N LYS A 220 -11.29 -3.09 -6.06
CA LYS A 220 -11.37 -2.83 -4.61
C LYS A 220 -10.43 -1.69 -4.23
N ILE A 221 -10.81 -0.92 -3.20
CA ILE A 221 -9.95 0.12 -2.60
C ILE A 221 -9.55 -0.29 -1.18
N PHE A 222 -8.26 -0.17 -0.90
CA PHE A 222 -7.70 -0.10 0.45
C PHE A 222 -7.27 1.33 0.72
N PHE A 223 -7.87 1.95 1.70
CA PHE A 223 -7.56 3.32 2.12
C PHE A 223 -7.05 3.32 3.55
N THR A 224 -5.90 3.92 3.76
CA THR A 224 -5.38 4.25 5.10
C THR A 224 -5.21 5.77 5.19
N GLY A 225 -5.81 6.39 6.21
CA GLY A 225 -5.72 7.84 6.39
C GLY A 225 -6.73 8.41 7.38
N SER A 226 -7.07 9.68 7.23
CA SER A 226 -8.01 10.34 8.15
C SER A 226 -9.46 9.90 7.93
N PRO A 227 -10.31 9.88 9.02
CA PRO A 227 -11.75 9.61 8.89
C PRO A 227 -12.44 10.56 7.91
N GLN A 228 -12.00 11.81 7.82
CA GLN A 228 -12.57 12.79 6.90
C GLN A 228 -12.33 12.39 5.43
N ASN A 229 -11.13 11.97 5.09
CA ASN A 229 -10.81 11.52 3.73
C ASN A 229 -11.41 10.13 3.45
N GLY A 230 -11.48 9.24 4.44
CA GLY A 230 -12.15 7.95 4.31
C GLY A 230 -13.61 8.07 3.91
N ARG A 231 -14.35 9.05 4.48
CA ARG A 231 -15.74 9.35 4.05
C ARG A 231 -15.83 9.77 2.59
N LYS A 232 -14.87 10.60 2.10
CA LYS A 232 -14.82 11.00 0.69
C LYS A 232 -14.56 9.82 -0.24
N VAL A 233 -13.60 8.96 0.14
CA VAL A 233 -13.29 7.73 -0.60
C VAL A 233 -14.50 6.81 -0.67
N MET A 234 -15.18 6.60 0.44
CA MET A 234 -16.39 5.76 0.51
C MET A 234 -17.53 6.34 -0.36
N ALA A 235 -17.74 7.65 -0.29
CA ALA A 235 -18.77 8.31 -1.12
C ALA A 235 -18.48 8.16 -2.63
N ASN A 236 -17.22 8.38 -3.06
CA ASN A 236 -16.85 8.22 -4.46
C ASN A 236 -16.93 6.75 -4.92
N ALA A 237 -16.55 5.80 -4.07
CA ALA A 237 -16.60 4.38 -4.37
C ALA A 237 -18.05 3.85 -4.49
N ALA A 238 -19.00 4.48 -3.80
CA ALA A 238 -20.41 4.14 -3.88
C ALA A 238 -21.00 4.35 -5.28
N GLU A 239 -20.48 5.30 -6.07
CA GLU A 239 -20.94 5.57 -7.44
C GLU A 239 -20.72 4.37 -8.38
N THR A 240 -19.68 3.57 -8.11
CA THR A 240 -19.33 2.37 -8.90
C THR A 240 -19.52 1.06 -8.12
N LEU A 241 -20.06 1.14 -6.91
CA LEU A 241 -20.19 0.02 -5.96
C LEU A 241 -18.85 -0.70 -5.71
N THR A 242 -17.74 0.02 -5.81
CA THR A 242 -16.41 -0.52 -5.56
C THR A 242 -16.25 -0.78 -4.05
N PRO A 243 -15.95 -2.02 -3.63
CA PRO A 243 -15.74 -2.34 -2.21
C PRO A 243 -14.54 -1.59 -1.64
N VAL A 244 -14.69 -1.05 -0.41
CA VAL A 244 -13.62 -0.33 0.29
C VAL A 244 -13.28 -1.01 1.60
N VAL A 245 -11.99 -0.97 1.97
CA VAL A 245 -11.48 -1.22 3.31
C VAL A 245 -10.90 0.09 3.81
N LEU A 246 -11.32 0.53 4.98
CA LEU A 246 -10.91 1.79 5.58
C LEU A 246 -10.11 1.50 6.85
N GLU A 247 -8.83 1.86 6.83
CA GLU A 247 -7.95 1.90 7.99
C GLU A 247 -7.77 3.36 8.39
N LEU A 248 -8.34 3.75 9.52
CA LEU A 248 -8.48 5.15 9.91
C LEU A 248 -7.73 5.44 11.20
N GLY A 249 -7.41 6.72 11.41
CA GLY A 249 -6.92 7.18 12.71
C GLY A 249 -8.04 7.20 13.75
N GLY A 250 -7.63 7.15 14.99
CA GLY A 250 -8.49 7.21 16.17
C GLY A 250 -8.02 8.27 17.17
N LYS A 251 -8.58 8.18 18.34
CA LYS A 251 -8.11 8.80 19.57
C LYS A 251 -8.11 7.72 20.63
N ASP A 252 -7.05 6.91 20.60
CA ASP A 252 -6.96 5.71 21.40
C ASP A 252 -6.76 6.07 22.87
N ALA A 253 -7.39 5.32 23.76
CA ALA A 253 -7.40 5.62 25.19
C ALA A 253 -6.44 4.72 25.94
N MET A 254 -5.63 5.31 26.83
CA MET A 254 -4.88 4.61 27.85
C MET A 254 -5.61 4.75 29.20
N ILE A 255 -5.90 3.63 29.85
CA ILE A 255 -6.55 3.60 31.15
C ILE A 255 -5.55 3.10 32.19
N VAL A 256 -5.27 3.92 33.19
CA VAL A 256 -4.40 3.57 34.32
C VAL A 256 -5.27 3.39 35.56
N CYS A 257 -5.34 2.15 36.05
CA CYS A 257 -6.11 1.82 37.26
C CYS A 257 -5.37 2.26 38.53
N ASP A 258 -6.08 2.34 39.64
CA ASP A 258 -5.54 2.82 40.93
C ASP A 258 -4.51 1.85 41.57
N ASP A 259 -4.56 0.57 41.19
CA ASP A 259 -3.61 -0.47 41.59
C ASP A 259 -2.44 -0.67 40.63
N ALA A 260 -2.32 0.18 39.60
CA ALA A 260 -1.25 0.06 38.60
C ALA A 260 0.14 0.38 39.18
N VAL A 261 1.16 -0.30 38.68
CA VAL A 261 2.56 0.05 38.95
C VAL A 261 2.89 1.35 38.20
N LEU A 262 2.94 2.48 38.94
CA LEU A 262 3.05 3.80 38.36
C LEU A 262 4.26 3.98 37.44
N GLU A 263 5.42 3.47 37.79
CA GLU A 263 6.64 3.56 36.97
C GLU A 263 6.45 2.87 35.61
N GLN A 264 5.82 1.69 35.63
CA GLN A 264 5.50 0.97 34.39
C GLN A 264 4.44 1.71 33.56
N ALA A 265 3.40 2.25 34.20
CA ALA A 265 2.38 3.03 33.54
C ALA A 265 2.96 4.27 32.83
N VAL A 266 3.84 5.01 33.52
CA VAL A 266 4.54 6.17 32.94
C VAL A 266 5.41 5.76 31.76
N SER A 267 6.22 4.72 31.89
CA SER A 267 7.06 4.22 30.81
C SER A 267 6.25 3.81 29.58
N THR A 268 5.13 3.11 29.80
CA THR A 268 4.21 2.67 28.74
C THR A 268 3.53 3.89 28.07
N ALA A 269 3.10 4.88 28.85
CA ALA A 269 2.51 6.10 28.31
C ALA A 269 3.50 6.89 27.44
N LEU A 270 4.75 7.05 27.90
CA LEU A 270 5.79 7.70 27.12
C LEU A 270 6.05 6.99 25.80
N PHE A 271 6.13 5.67 25.83
CA PHE A 271 6.28 4.88 24.60
C PHE A 271 5.07 5.05 23.66
N GLY A 272 3.85 4.89 24.18
CA GLY A 272 2.62 4.96 23.37
C GLY A 272 2.39 6.33 22.73
N VAL A 273 2.73 7.41 23.45
CA VAL A 273 2.55 8.79 22.97
C VAL A 273 3.64 9.22 22.00
N PHE A 274 4.91 8.91 22.29
CA PHE A 274 6.05 9.47 21.56
C PHE A 274 6.66 8.55 20.50
N ASN A 275 6.26 7.28 20.44
CA ASN A 275 6.73 6.36 19.42
C ASN A 275 6.45 6.94 18.02
N ALA A 276 7.41 6.82 17.11
CA ALA A 276 7.39 7.40 15.77
C ALA A 276 7.02 8.90 15.75
N CYS A 277 7.48 9.67 16.75
CA CYS A 277 7.18 11.09 16.94
C CYS A 277 5.68 11.39 17.12
N GLY A 278 4.92 10.46 17.71
CA GLY A 278 3.46 10.59 17.88
C GLY A 278 2.65 10.45 16.58
N GLN A 279 3.26 9.93 15.53
CA GLN A 279 2.64 9.82 14.18
C GLN A 279 1.96 8.46 13.96
N MET A 280 1.45 7.83 15.00
CA MET A 280 0.82 6.51 14.97
C MET A 280 -0.70 6.61 14.96
N CYS A 281 -1.34 5.83 14.08
CA CYS A 281 -2.80 5.68 14.05
C CYS A 281 -3.34 4.86 15.24
N VAL A 282 -2.50 4.08 15.91
CA VAL A 282 -2.77 3.25 17.09
C VAL A 282 -2.02 3.75 18.33
N GLY A 283 -1.54 4.99 18.32
CA GLY A 283 -0.90 5.63 19.46
C GLY A 283 -1.90 6.15 20.48
N VAL A 284 -1.55 6.13 21.79
CA VAL A 284 -2.38 6.66 22.89
C VAL A 284 -2.12 8.12 23.16
#